data_afd835667c8ab06aab93bceceba0eaea
#
_entry.id   afd835667c8ab06aab93bceceba0eaea
#
_cell.length_a   1.000
_cell.length_b   1.000
_cell.length_c   1.000
_cell.angle_alpha   90.00
_cell.angle_beta   90.00
_cell.angle_gamma   90.00
#
_symmetry.space_group_name_H-M   'P 1'
#
loop_
_entity.id
_entity.type
_entity.pdbx_description
1 polymer ?
#
loop_
_entity_poly.entity_id
_entity_poly.type
_entity_poly.pdbx_seq_one_letter_code
_entity_poly.pdbx_strand_id
1 'polypeptide(L)'
;AAGGEHRFEALQRNVQPGANVFSDGKRAYAAHGVADQAASDVHDFLADYRLAGCPATHHSEAFRRSYAPAYRVIRADYARFLSLFAAIDKLIAGDAPVTVAIEGSSATGKSTLAALLARVFDCNVFHMDDFFLQLHQRTPERFAQPGGNVDYERFREEVLLPLSAHEPFSYRPFSCATMSLDAAVEVVPKQLNIIEGAYSMHPALCADYDLSVFLKIDPQSQTNRILLRNGPEMLKRFLDEWIPLEKRYFEYFGIEQQCSLCIDAL
;
A
#
# COMPACT_ATOMS: atom_id res chain seq x y z
N ALA A 1 -15.37 7.69 -21.34
CA ALA A 1 -14.11 8.24 -21.89
C ALA A 1 -13.65 9.50 -21.13
N ALA A 2 -14.56 10.31 -20.57
CA ALA A 2 -14.20 11.53 -19.84
C ALA A 2 -13.63 11.27 -18.42
N GLY A 3 -13.93 10.14 -17.81
CA GLY A 3 -13.47 9.80 -16.45
C GLY A 3 -11.98 9.43 -16.36
N GLY A 4 -11.38 8.92 -17.44
CA GLY A 4 -9.98 8.52 -17.46
C GLY A 4 -9.00 9.70 -17.51
N GLU A 5 -9.37 10.78 -18.18
CA GLU A 5 -8.52 11.98 -18.28
C GLU A 5 -8.37 12.70 -16.94
N HIS A 6 -9.44 12.82 -16.16
CA HIS A 6 -9.39 13.46 -14.84
C HIS A 6 -8.56 12.68 -13.81
N ARG A 7 -8.50 11.36 -13.90
CA ARG A 7 -7.67 10.54 -13.01
C ARG A 7 -6.18 10.62 -13.38
N PHE A 8 -5.86 10.67 -14.66
CA PHE A 8 -4.51 10.94 -15.12
C PHE A 8 -4.01 12.33 -14.69
N GLU A 9 -4.90 13.33 -14.66
CA GLU A 9 -4.57 14.67 -14.14
C GLU A 9 -4.34 14.65 -12.62
N ALA A 10 -5.04 13.81 -11.84
CA ALA A 10 -4.79 13.65 -10.41
C ALA A 10 -3.41 13.02 -10.14
N LEU A 11 -2.99 12.05 -10.94
CA LEU A 11 -1.62 11.53 -10.93
C LEU A 11 -0.59 12.61 -11.27
N GLN A 12 -0.92 13.54 -12.17
CA GLN A 12 -0.04 14.67 -12.54
C GLN A 12 0.05 15.73 -11.42
N ARG A 13 -1.03 16.02 -10.71
CA ARG A 13 -1.04 17.02 -9.62
C ARG A 13 -0.27 16.56 -8.38
N ASN A 14 -0.10 15.27 -8.19
CA ASN A 14 0.68 14.70 -7.09
C ASN A 14 2.17 14.46 -7.44
N VAL A 15 2.65 14.94 -8.58
CA VAL A 15 4.07 14.96 -8.92
C VAL A 15 4.77 15.99 -8.03
N GLN A 16 5.30 15.52 -6.89
CA GLN A 16 6.29 16.32 -6.18
C GLN A 16 7.63 16.17 -6.89
N PRO A 17 8.38 17.26 -7.06
CA PRO A 17 9.70 17.20 -7.67
C PRO A 17 10.63 16.34 -6.81
N GLY A 18 11.24 15.37 -7.43
CA GLY A 18 12.49 14.80 -6.97
C GLY A 18 12.45 13.79 -5.83
N ALA A 19 12.48 12.52 -6.14
CA ALA A 19 13.11 11.59 -5.25
C ALA A 19 14.01 10.55 -5.94
N ASN A 20 13.79 10.11 -7.16
CA ASN A 20 14.53 8.95 -7.65
C ASN A 20 15.00 8.96 -9.13
N VAL A 21 14.98 10.08 -9.80
CA VAL A 21 15.49 10.16 -11.19
C VAL A 21 17.01 9.96 -11.29
N PHE A 22 17.72 10.00 -10.16
CA PHE A 22 19.19 10.10 -10.15
C PHE A 22 19.94 8.81 -9.76
N SER A 23 19.28 7.75 -9.30
CA SER A 23 19.98 6.48 -9.08
C SER A 23 20.49 5.87 -10.39
N ASP A 24 19.71 6.01 -11.47
CA ASP A 24 20.10 5.50 -12.80
C ASP A 24 21.11 6.39 -13.52
N GLY A 25 21.08 7.68 -13.27
CA GLY A 25 22.05 8.65 -13.81
C GLY A 25 23.48 8.35 -13.36
N LYS A 26 23.69 7.93 -12.10
CA LYS A 26 25.03 7.52 -11.64
C LYS A 26 25.58 6.30 -12.37
N ARG A 27 24.73 5.33 -12.72
CA ARG A 27 25.12 4.14 -13.49
C ARG A 27 25.48 4.49 -14.94
N ALA A 28 24.73 5.38 -15.57
CA ALA A 28 25.01 5.81 -16.94
C ALA A 28 26.32 6.60 -17.03
N TYR A 29 26.59 7.48 -16.06
CA TYR A 29 27.85 8.25 -16.01
C TYR A 29 29.06 7.36 -15.73
N ALA A 30 28.96 6.41 -14.82
CA ALA A 30 30.03 5.46 -14.52
C ALA A 30 30.37 4.57 -15.73
N ALA A 31 29.37 4.21 -16.53
CA ALA A 31 29.56 3.39 -17.72
C ALA A 31 30.30 4.10 -18.88
N HIS A 32 30.34 5.42 -18.86
CA HIS A 32 30.98 6.24 -19.91
C HIS A 32 32.36 6.80 -19.52
N GLY A 33 32.95 6.39 -18.40
CA GLY A 33 34.33 6.77 -18.03
C GLY A 33 34.54 8.26 -17.80
N VAL A 34 33.56 8.97 -17.29
CA VAL A 34 33.64 10.40 -16.97
C VAL A 34 34.59 10.61 -15.81
N ALA A 35 35.50 11.57 -15.92
CA ALA A 35 36.52 11.90 -14.93
C ALA A 35 35.92 12.26 -13.55
N ASP A 36 36.69 12.03 -12.48
CA ASP A 36 36.27 12.28 -11.08
C ASP A 36 35.72 13.68 -10.84
N GLN A 37 36.20 14.71 -11.59
CA GLN A 37 35.69 16.08 -11.52
C GLN A 37 34.21 16.18 -11.90
N ALA A 38 33.79 15.52 -12.98
CA ALA A 38 32.40 15.55 -13.41
C ALA A 38 31.49 14.79 -12.42
N ALA A 39 31.99 13.82 -11.69
CA ALA A 39 31.28 13.15 -10.61
C ALA A 39 31.06 14.08 -9.39
N SER A 40 32.07 14.92 -9.07
CA SER A 40 31.95 15.95 -8.03
C SER A 40 30.94 17.01 -8.42
N ASP A 41 31.03 17.53 -9.64
CA ASP A 41 30.10 18.56 -10.16
C ASP A 41 28.63 18.09 -10.15
N VAL A 42 28.41 16.80 -10.49
CA VAL A 42 27.07 16.20 -10.40
C VAL A 42 26.62 16.10 -8.93
N HIS A 43 27.52 15.74 -8.01
CA HIS A 43 27.19 15.67 -6.59
C HIS A 43 26.77 17.03 -6.03
N ASP A 44 27.55 18.06 -6.33
CA ASP A 44 27.28 19.42 -5.86
C ASP A 44 25.99 19.97 -6.47
N PHE A 45 25.77 19.75 -7.78
CA PHE A 45 24.50 20.07 -8.43
C PHE A 45 23.31 19.37 -7.76
N LEU A 46 23.44 18.09 -7.40
CA LEU A 46 22.37 17.36 -6.73
C LEU A 46 22.09 17.88 -5.32
N ALA A 47 23.12 18.30 -4.60
CA ALA A 47 22.98 18.91 -3.28
C ALA A 47 22.20 20.23 -3.39
N ASP A 48 22.61 21.12 -4.29
CA ASP A 48 21.96 22.40 -4.53
C ASP A 48 20.53 22.24 -5.03
N TYR A 49 20.30 21.29 -5.93
CA TYR A 49 18.97 20.99 -6.48
C TYR A 49 18.01 20.50 -5.39
N ARG A 50 18.50 19.68 -4.43
CA ARG A 50 17.72 19.23 -3.28
C ARG A 50 17.43 20.37 -2.30
N LEU A 51 18.40 21.22 -2.03
CA LEU A 51 18.22 22.44 -1.19
C LEU A 51 17.18 23.39 -1.78
N ALA A 52 17.14 23.51 -3.10
CA ALA A 52 16.13 24.30 -3.83
C ALA A 52 14.72 23.64 -3.85
N GLY A 53 14.52 22.51 -3.18
CA GLY A 53 13.23 21.81 -3.15
C GLY A 53 12.92 21.02 -4.42
N CYS A 54 13.94 20.63 -5.17
CA CYS A 54 13.81 19.85 -6.41
C CYS A 54 12.85 20.51 -7.44
N PRO A 55 13.11 21.73 -7.91
CA PRO A 55 12.24 22.42 -8.85
C PRO A 55 12.08 21.66 -10.16
N ALA A 56 10.99 21.91 -10.89
CA ALA A 56 10.79 21.32 -12.20
C ALA A 56 11.94 21.69 -13.15
N THR A 57 12.53 20.65 -13.76
CA THR A 57 13.61 20.84 -14.76
C THR A 57 13.07 20.70 -16.16
N HIS A 58 13.63 21.47 -17.09
CA HIS A 58 13.31 21.44 -18.50
C HIS A 58 14.53 21.03 -19.30
N HIS A 59 14.32 20.23 -20.32
CA HIS A 59 15.38 19.98 -21.31
C HIS A 59 15.76 21.24 -22.06
N SER A 60 17.05 21.38 -22.36
CA SER A 60 17.50 22.40 -23.27
C SER A 60 16.87 22.25 -24.66
N GLU A 61 16.75 23.35 -25.41
CA GLU A 61 16.24 23.26 -26.78
C GLU A 61 17.10 22.34 -27.66
N ALA A 62 18.40 22.34 -27.48
CA ALA A 62 19.31 21.46 -28.20
C ALA A 62 18.99 19.99 -27.94
N PHE A 63 18.75 19.61 -26.69
CA PHE A 63 18.36 18.26 -26.33
C PHE A 63 17.00 17.87 -26.93
N ARG A 64 16.02 18.77 -26.86
CA ARG A 64 14.69 18.56 -27.47
C ARG A 64 14.74 18.32 -28.97
N ARG A 65 15.56 19.10 -29.67
CA ARG A 65 15.74 18.95 -31.13
C ARG A 65 16.44 17.63 -31.50
N SER A 66 17.44 17.23 -30.71
CA SER A 66 18.26 16.05 -31.02
C SER A 66 17.58 14.73 -30.62
N TYR A 67 16.85 14.69 -29.53
CA TYR A 67 16.34 13.45 -28.95
C TYR A 67 14.82 13.34 -28.93
N ALA A 68 14.08 14.43 -29.25
CA ALA A 68 12.61 14.44 -29.21
C ALA A 68 12.01 13.71 -27.99
N PRO A 69 12.43 14.06 -26.75
CA PRO A 69 12.11 13.25 -25.57
C PRO A 69 10.60 13.19 -25.35
N ALA A 70 10.08 11.98 -25.22
CA ALA A 70 8.65 11.71 -24.99
C ALA A 70 8.50 10.83 -23.73
N TYR A 71 8.84 11.38 -22.56
CA TYR A 71 8.67 10.67 -21.29
C TYR A 71 8.00 11.57 -20.26
N ARG A 72 7.42 10.94 -19.25
CA ARG A 72 6.87 11.61 -18.08
C ARG A 72 7.64 11.16 -16.84
N VAL A 73 7.93 12.11 -15.94
CA VAL A 73 8.50 11.83 -14.63
C VAL A 73 7.36 11.67 -13.65
N ILE A 74 7.29 10.52 -13.01
CA ILE A 74 6.31 10.22 -11.94
C ILE A 74 7.08 9.80 -10.69
N ARG A 75 6.44 9.90 -9.53
CA ARG A 75 7.02 9.40 -8.27
C ARG A 75 7.18 7.89 -8.35
N ALA A 76 8.27 7.39 -7.77
CA ALA A 76 8.61 5.97 -7.80
C ALA A 76 7.55 5.07 -7.13
N ASP A 77 6.87 5.58 -6.09
CA ASP A 77 5.78 4.88 -5.43
C ASP A 77 4.59 4.61 -6.38
N TYR A 78 4.20 5.60 -7.21
CA TYR A 78 3.17 5.38 -8.23
C TYR A 78 3.64 4.41 -9.34
N ALA A 79 4.90 4.53 -9.77
CA ALA A 79 5.45 3.65 -10.79
C ALA A 79 5.48 2.19 -10.34
N ARG A 80 5.84 1.95 -9.07
CA ARG A 80 5.88 0.62 -8.47
C ARG A 80 4.52 -0.07 -8.50
N PHE A 81 3.48 0.65 -8.18
CA PHE A 81 2.12 0.12 -8.10
C PHE A 81 1.30 0.36 -9.37
N LEU A 82 1.95 0.70 -10.50
CA LEU A 82 1.24 1.03 -11.74
C LEU A 82 0.33 -0.09 -12.23
N SER A 83 0.75 -1.35 -12.12
CA SER A 83 -0.08 -2.51 -12.48
C SER A 83 -1.35 -2.59 -11.65
N LEU A 84 -1.26 -2.28 -10.35
CA LEU A 84 -2.42 -2.23 -9.46
C LEU A 84 -3.34 -1.06 -9.81
N PHE A 85 -2.79 0.14 -10.03
CA PHE A 85 -3.58 1.30 -10.47
C PHE A 85 -4.35 1.00 -11.76
N ALA A 86 -3.68 0.39 -12.76
CA ALA A 86 -4.31 0.03 -14.02
C ALA A 86 -5.39 -1.07 -13.87
N ALA A 87 -5.17 -2.04 -12.98
CA ALA A 87 -6.17 -3.07 -12.69
C ALA A 87 -7.42 -2.48 -12.03
N ILE A 88 -7.24 -1.61 -11.02
CA ILE A 88 -8.34 -0.91 -10.36
C ILE A 88 -9.10 -0.03 -11.36
N ASP A 89 -8.38 0.77 -12.16
CA ASP A 89 -9.00 1.68 -13.14
C ASP A 89 -9.87 0.91 -14.16
N LYS A 90 -9.41 -0.27 -14.56
CA LYS A 90 -10.18 -1.16 -15.44
C LYS A 90 -11.46 -1.70 -14.77
N LEU A 91 -11.38 -2.09 -13.48
CA LEU A 91 -12.53 -2.63 -12.76
C LEU A 91 -13.60 -1.56 -12.52
N ILE A 92 -13.20 -0.36 -12.09
CA ILE A 92 -14.13 0.75 -11.83
C ILE A 92 -14.62 1.47 -13.09
N ALA A 93 -14.19 1.06 -14.28
CA ALA A 93 -14.79 1.52 -15.55
C ALA A 93 -16.22 0.99 -15.75
N GLY A 94 -16.60 -0.06 -15.03
CA GLY A 94 -17.98 -0.54 -14.92
C GLY A 94 -18.76 0.20 -13.83
N ASP A 95 -20.05 -0.12 -13.71
CA ASP A 95 -20.94 0.52 -12.71
C ASP A 95 -21.04 -0.27 -11.40
N ALA A 96 -20.51 -1.49 -11.35
CA ALA A 96 -20.57 -2.34 -10.16
C ALA A 96 -19.60 -1.85 -9.07
N PRO A 97 -19.95 -2.04 -7.78
CA PRO A 97 -19.00 -1.85 -6.68
C PRO A 97 -17.78 -2.76 -6.86
N VAL A 98 -16.62 -2.25 -6.48
CA VAL A 98 -15.34 -2.95 -6.56
C VAL A 98 -14.71 -3.01 -5.17
N THR A 99 -14.34 -4.21 -4.74
CA THR A 99 -13.64 -4.44 -3.47
C THR A 99 -12.24 -4.99 -3.71
N VAL A 100 -11.23 -4.31 -3.20
CA VAL A 100 -9.80 -4.63 -3.36
C VAL A 100 -9.20 -4.96 -2.01
N ALA A 101 -8.60 -6.15 -1.88
CA ALA A 101 -7.85 -6.52 -0.69
C ALA A 101 -6.34 -6.24 -0.86
N ILE A 102 -5.72 -5.67 0.18
CA ILE A 102 -4.27 -5.46 0.28
C ILE A 102 -3.75 -6.26 1.47
N GLU A 103 -3.17 -7.39 1.18
CA GLU A 103 -2.62 -8.34 2.14
C GLU A 103 -1.09 -8.24 2.22
N GLY A 104 -0.50 -8.78 3.24
CA GLY A 104 0.94 -8.88 3.45
C GLY A 104 1.32 -8.78 4.92
N SER A 105 2.54 -9.15 5.24
CA SER A 105 3.00 -9.14 6.63
C SER A 105 3.14 -7.71 7.19
N SER A 106 3.31 -7.62 8.50
CA SER A 106 3.57 -6.37 9.20
C SER A 106 4.71 -5.58 8.57
N ALA A 107 4.58 -4.26 8.50
CA ALA A 107 5.54 -3.30 7.97
C ALA A 107 5.83 -3.40 6.45
N THR A 108 5.01 -4.11 5.66
CA THR A 108 5.12 -4.13 4.19
C THR A 108 4.69 -2.83 3.53
N GLY A 109 3.93 -1.97 4.22
CA GLY A 109 3.45 -0.70 3.68
C GLY A 109 2.02 -0.75 3.12
N LYS A 110 1.19 -1.70 3.56
CA LYS A 110 -0.23 -1.83 3.18
C LYS A 110 -1.00 -0.52 3.37
N SER A 111 -0.97 0.03 4.56
CA SER A 111 -1.67 1.30 4.88
C SER A 111 -1.12 2.48 4.07
N THR A 112 0.20 2.48 3.76
CA THR A 112 0.81 3.48 2.87
C THR A 112 0.27 3.34 1.45
N LEU A 113 0.13 2.11 0.95
CA LEU A 113 -0.45 1.85 -0.37
C LEU A 113 -1.93 2.22 -0.41
N ALA A 114 -2.71 1.85 0.61
CA ALA A 114 -4.12 2.23 0.70
C ALA A 114 -4.29 3.76 0.70
N ALA A 115 -3.47 4.48 1.48
CA ALA A 115 -3.45 5.94 1.45
C ALA A 115 -3.02 6.53 0.09
N LEU A 116 -2.10 5.85 -0.63
CA LEU A 116 -1.71 6.26 -1.98
C LEU A 116 -2.86 6.09 -2.98
N LEU A 117 -3.59 4.98 -2.90
CA LEU A 117 -4.78 4.73 -3.71
C LEU A 117 -5.89 5.75 -3.42
N ALA A 118 -6.15 6.06 -2.16
CA ALA A 118 -7.15 7.04 -1.76
C ALA A 118 -6.83 8.48 -2.21
N ARG A 119 -5.59 8.77 -2.59
CA ARG A 119 -5.22 10.05 -3.22
C ARG A 119 -5.58 10.14 -4.70
N VAL A 120 -5.80 9.01 -5.34
CA VAL A 120 -6.08 8.92 -6.79
C VAL A 120 -7.52 8.57 -7.06
N PHE A 121 -8.09 7.69 -6.25
CA PHE A 121 -9.46 7.20 -6.39
C PHE A 121 -10.34 7.72 -5.26
N ASP A 122 -11.59 8.00 -5.57
CA ASP A 122 -12.63 8.19 -4.55
C ASP A 122 -13.03 6.81 -4.02
N CYS A 123 -12.53 6.46 -2.83
CA CYS A 123 -12.70 5.14 -2.25
C CYS A 123 -12.91 5.19 -0.73
N ASN A 124 -13.49 4.13 -0.19
CA ASN A 124 -13.42 3.83 1.24
C ASN A 124 -12.16 2.98 1.53
N VAL A 125 -11.60 3.13 2.72
CA VAL A 125 -10.49 2.29 3.20
C VAL A 125 -10.89 1.72 4.55
N PHE A 126 -10.81 0.39 4.67
CA PHE A 126 -11.07 -0.37 5.89
C PHE A 126 -9.79 -1.04 6.35
N HIS A 127 -9.51 -0.96 7.65
CA HIS A 127 -8.31 -1.51 8.25
C HIS A 127 -8.65 -2.78 9.04
N MET A 128 -8.00 -3.90 8.72
CA MET A 128 -8.17 -5.12 9.51
C MET A 128 -7.71 -4.95 10.97
N ASP A 129 -6.81 -4.00 11.22
CA ASP A 129 -6.36 -3.67 12.56
C ASP A 129 -7.48 -3.09 13.45
N ASP A 130 -8.57 -2.59 12.87
CA ASP A 130 -9.77 -2.17 13.59
C ASP A 130 -10.61 -3.36 14.11
N PHE A 131 -10.25 -4.57 13.74
CA PHE A 131 -11.01 -5.79 14.01
C PHE A 131 -10.22 -6.84 14.79
N PHE A 132 -9.36 -6.41 15.70
CA PHE A 132 -8.77 -7.34 16.66
C PHE A 132 -9.81 -7.91 17.60
N LEU A 133 -9.51 -9.13 18.11
CA LEU A 133 -10.38 -9.85 19.03
C LEU A 133 -10.68 -9.04 20.30
N GLN A 134 -11.93 -9.00 20.69
CA GLN A 134 -12.35 -8.51 21.99
C GLN A 134 -11.90 -9.48 23.11
N LEU A 135 -11.85 -8.99 24.35
CA LEU A 135 -11.30 -9.77 25.48
C LEU A 135 -11.93 -11.16 25.65
N HIS A 136 -13.25 -11.25 25.48
CA HIS A 136 -13.98 -12.52 25.64
C HIS A 136 -13.70 -13.55 24.54
N GLN A 137 -13.19 -13.10 23.37
CA GLN A 137 -12.85 -13.97 22.23
C GLN A 137 -11.41 -14.50 22.30
N ARG A 138 -10.56 -13.97 23.19
CA ARG A 138 -9.14 -14.27 23.28
C ARG A 138 -8.88 -15.56 24.04
N THR A 139 -9.25 -16.70 23.46
CA THR A 139 -9.01 -18.01 24.03
C THR A 139 -7.79 -18.70 23.39
N PRO A 140 -7.14 -19.64 24.09
CA PRO A 140 -6.04 -20.42 23.51
C PRO A 140 -6.45 -21.13 22.22
N GLU A 141 -7.68 -21.65 22.16
CA GLU A 141 -8.23 -22.37 21.00
C GLU A 141 -8.38 -21.41 19.80
N ARG A 142 -8.81 -20.16 20.03
CA ARG A 142 -8.92 -19.14 18.99
C ARG A 142 -7.54 -18.74 18.45
N PHE A 143 -6.58 -18.50 19.31
CA PHE A 143 -5.21 -18.19 18.91
C PHE A 143 -4.47 -19.36 18.25
N ALA A 144 -4.90 -20.59 18.53
CA ALA A 144 -4.37 -21.77 17.86
C ALA A 144 -4.83 -21.88 16.39
N GLN A 145 -5.88 -21.19 15.99
CA GLN A 145 -6.36 -21.20 14.61
C GLN A 145 -5.48 -20.27 13.72
N PRO A 146 -5.11 -20.71 12.50
CA PRO A 146 -4.48 -19.81 11.54
C PRO A 146 -5.42 -18.63 11.22
N GLY A 147 -4.92 -17.38 11.39
CA GLY A 147 -5.74 -16.17 11.23
C GLY A 147 -6.75 -15.90 12.35
N GLY A 148 -6.76 -16.73 13.42
CA GLY A 148 -7.73 -16.62 14.51
C GLY A 148 -7.51 -15.43 15.46
N ASN A 149 -6.50 -14.61 15.26
CA ASN A 149 -6.21 -13.44 16.09
C ASN A 149 -6.95 -12.15 15.67
N VAL A 150 -7.76 -12.20 14.62
CA VAL A 150 -8.68 -11.13 14.20
C VAL A 150 -10.12 -11.61 14.27
N ASP A 151 -11.03 -10.66 14.45
CA ASP A 151 -12.48 -10.86 14.49
C ASP A 151 -13.04 -10.74 13.06
N TYR A 152 -12.67 -11.73 12.21
CA TYR A 152 -13.12 -11.76 10.81
C TYR A 152 -14.63 -11.96 10.70
N GLU A 153 -15.28 -12.55 11.71
CA GLU A 153 -16.73 -12.69 11.78
C GLU A 153 -17.39 -11.32 11.87
N ARG A 154 -16.94 -10.49 12.80
CA ARG A 154 -17.43 -9.12 12.97
C ARG A 154 -17.11 -8.25 11.74
N PHE A 155 -15.91 -8.38 11.16
CA PHE A 155 -15.57 -7.67 9.92
C PHE A 155 -16.53 -8.02 8.78
N ARG A 156 -16.85 -9.29 8.64
CA ARG A 156 -17.80 -9.74 7.63
C ARG A 156 -19.20 -9.18 7.86
N GLU A 157 -19.68 -9.22 9.10
CA GLU A 157 -21.03 -8.75 9.49
C GLU A 157 -21.16 -7.23 9.42
N GLU A 158 -20.19 -6.50 9.97
CA GLU A 158 -20.27 -5.04 10.10
C GLU A 158 -19.78 -4.29 8.85
N VAL A 159 -18.95 -4.91 7.99
CA VAL A 159 -18.38 -4.24 6.81
C VAL A 159 -18.77 -4.92 5.51
N LEU A 160 -18.44 -6.20 5.29
CA LEU A 160 -18.61 -6.82 3.97
C LEU A 160 -20.07 -6.98 3.56
N LEU A 161 -20.93 -7.45 4.46
CA LEU A 161 -22.35 -7.62 4.17
C LEU A 161 -23.06 -6.29 3.85
N PRO A 162 -22.85 -5.21 4.64
CA PRO A 162 -23.43 -3.89 4.29
C PRO A 162 -22.84 -3.29 3.00
N LEU A 163 -21.53 -3.49 2.74
CA LEU A 163 -20.93 -3.04 1.48
C LEU A 163 -21.57 -3.72 0.27
N SER A 164 -21.82 -5.02 0.34
CA SER A 164 -22.48 -5.76 -0.73
C SER A 164 -23.94 -5.36 -0.93
N ALA A 165 -24.62 -4.91 0.13
CA ALA A 165 -25.98 -4.35 0.06
C ALA A 165 -26.00 -2.91 -0.51
N HIS A 166 -24.85 -2.25 -0.57
CA HIS A 166 -24.69 -0.87 -1.05
C HIS A 166 -25.50 0.16 -0.24
N GLU A 167 -25.70 -0.11 1.05
CA GLU A 167 -26.43 0.75 1.97
C GLU A 167 -25.47 1.43 2.97
N PRO A 168 -25.77 2.67 3.42
CA PRO A 168 -25.01 3.30 4.50
C PRO A 168 -25.04 2.45 5.77
N PHE A 169 -23.89 2.34 6.44
CA PHE A 169 -23.72 1.54 7.66
C PHE A 169 -22.73 2.19 8.61
N SER A 170 -22.57 1.61 9.78
CA SER A 170 -21.50 1.99 10.69
C SER A 170 -20.84 0.77 11.31
N TYR A 171 -19.56 0.90 11.65
CA TYR A 171 -18.80 -0.12 12.38
C TYR A 171 -18.03 0.53 13.52
N ARG A 172 -17.55 -0.26 14.48
CA ARG A 172 -16.78 0.24 15.61
C ARG A 172 -15.38 -0.34 15.62
N PRO A 173 -14.31 0.48 15.43
CA PRO A 173 -12.93 0.01 15.58
C PRO A 173 -12.67 -0.54 16.99
N PHE A 174 -11.87 -1.58 17.10
CA PHE A 174 -11.37 -2.08 18.37
C PHE A 174 -10.05 -1.41 18.72
N SER A 175 -10.02 -0.71 19.83
CA SER A 175 -8.82 -0.07 20.35
C SER A 175 -8.02 -1.02 21.24
N CYS A 176 -6.80 -1.36 20.80
CA CYS A 176 -5.85 -2.12 21.62
C CYS A 176 -5.32 -1.33 22.82
N ALA A 177 -5.44 0.00 22.81
CA ALA A 177 -5.01 0.83 23.94
C ALA A 177 -6.01 0.80 25.08
N THR A 178 -7.30 0.84 24.79
CA THR A 178 -8.40 0.78 25.76
C THR A 178 -8.98 -0.62 25.93
N MET A 179 -8.61 -1.56 25.07
CA MET A 179 -9.14 -2.93 25.01
C MET A 179 -10.68 -2.97 24.88
N SER A 180 -11.24 -2.01 24.12
CA SER A 180 -12.69 -1.84 23.93
C SER A 180 -12.99 -1.34 22.52
N LEU A 181 -14.27 -1.37 22.15
CA LEU A 181 -14.75 -0.77 20.91
C LEU A 181 -14.81 0.77 21.06
N ASP A 182 -14.22 1.48 20.10
CA ASP A 182 -14.26 2.93 20.02
C ASP A 182 -15.61 3.45 19.49
N ALA A 183 -15.74 4.75 19.25
CA ALA A 183 -16.89 5.37 18.64
C ALA A 183 -17.18 4.78 17.25
N ALA A 184 -18.47 4.76 16.87
CA ALA A 184 -18.85 4.27 15.54
C ALA A 184 -18.30 5.17 14.43
N VAL A 185 -17.86 4.53 13.36
CA VAL A 185 -17.46 5.17 12.11
C VAL A 185 -18.60 5.00 11.12
N GLU A 186 -19.16 6.10 10.67
CA GLU A 186 -20.21 6.10 9.65
C GLU A 186 -19.61 5.94 8.26
N VAL A 187 -20.19 5.05 7.46
CA VAL A 187 -19.73 4.72 6.11
C VAL A 187 -20.85 4.94 5.11
N VAL A 188 -20.54 5.70 4.07
CA VAL A 188 -21.34 5.77 2.85
C VAL A 188 -20.64 4.93 1.79
N PRO A 189 -21.30 3.91 1.22
CA PRO A 189 -20.71 3.07 0.20
C PRO A 189 -20.23 3.87 -1.01
N LYS A 190 -19.05 3.53 -1.51
CA LYS A 190 -18.48 4.09 -2.72
C LYS A 190 -18.30 2.97 -3.75
N GLN A 191 -18.06 3.34 -4.99
CA GLN A 191 -17.79 2.36 -6.04
C GLN A 191 -16.53 1.54 -5.73
N LEU A 192 -15.48 2.17 -5.19
CA LEU A 192 -14.24 1.49 -4.81
C LEU A 192 -14.13 1.39 -3.29
N ASN A 193 -13.88 0.19 -2.80
CA ASN A 193 -13.65 -0.11 -1.39
C ASN A 193 -12.35 -0.89 -1.25
N ILE A 194 -11.45 -0.42 -0.38
CA ILE A 194 -10.14 -1.02 -0.14
C ILE A 194 -10.13 -1.60 1.26
N ILE A 195 -9.78 -2.87 1.38
CA ILE A 195 -9.60 -3.58 2.64
C ILE A 195 -8.10 -3.86 2.79
N GLU A 196 -7.46 -3.28 3.80
CA GLU A 196 -6.03 -3.45 4.01
C GLU A 196 -5.72 -4.01 5.39
N GLY A 197 -4.70 -4.83 5.46
CA GLY A 197 -4.20 -5.38 6.71
C GLY A 197 -3.75 -6.82 6.56
N ALA A 198 -2.92 -7.29 7.49
CA ALA A 198 -2.74 -8.73 7.66
C ALA A 198 -4.09 -9.37 7.98
N TYR A 199 -4.34 -10.55 7.40
CA TYR A 199 -5.60 -11.30 7.48
C TYR A 199 -6.76 -10.75 6.64
N SER A 200 -6.55 -9.73 5.80
CA SER A 200 -7.57 -9.24 4.87
C SER A 200 -8.03 -10.34 3.89
N MET A 201 -7.16 -11.27 3.53
CA MET A 201 -7.44 -12.43 2.68
C MET A 201 -7.88 -13.69 3.45
N HIS A 202 -8.39 -13.54 4.68
CA HIS A 202 -8.90 -14.69 5.42
C HIS A 202 -9.99 -15.42 4.61
N PRO A 203 -10.00 -16.77 4.51
CA PRO A 203 -10.95 -17.51 3.68
C PRO A 203 -12.43 -17.21 3.93
N ALA A 204 -12.78 -16.75 5.13
CA ALA A 204 -14.14 -16.31 5.45
C ALA A 204 -14.52 -14.97 4.77
N LEU A 205 -13.57 -14.24 4.20
CA LEU A 205 -13.75 -12.89 3.65
C LEU A 205 -13.53 -12.81 2.13
N CYS A 206 -12.60 -13.60 1.60
CA CYS A 206 -12.06 -13.41 0.25
C CYS A 206 -13.02 -13.71 -0.90
N ALA A 207 -14.18 -14.32 -0.64
CA ALA A 207 -15.18 -14.61 -1.68
C ALA A 207 -15.82 -13.35 -2.29
N ASP A 208 -15.73 -12.23 -1.57
CA ASP A 208 -16.39 -10.97 -1.95
C ASP A 208 -15.41 -9.95 -2.57
N TYR A 209 -14.18 -10.37 -2.96
CA TYR A 209 -13.15 -9.47 -3.49
C TYR A 209 -12.97 -9.60 -5.00
N ASP A 210 -12.94 -8.46 -5.69
CA ASP A 210 -12.71 -8.40 -7.14
C ASP A 210 -11.22 -8.42 -7.50
N LEU A 211 -10.37 -7.94 -6.59
CA LEU A 211 -8.92 -7.89 -6.78
C LEU A 211 -8.23 -8.07 -5.43
N SER A 212 -7.14 -8.81 -5.43
CA SER A 212 -6.31 -9.01 -4.24
C SER A 212 -4.83 -8.79 -4.56
N VAL A 213 -4.13 -8.14 -3.63
CA VAL A 213 -2.71 -7.81 -3.75
C VAL A 213 -1.97 -8.31 -2.53
N PHE A 214 -0.91 -9.09 -2.74
CA PHE A 214 0.01 -9.46 -1.69
C PHE A 214 1.29 -8.61 -1.76
N LEU A 215 1.57 -7.87 -0.67
CA LEU A 215 2.81 -7.11 -0.54
C LEU A 215 3.89 -7.96 0.12
N LYS A 216 5.02 -8.12 -0.58
CA LYS A 216 6.20 -8.86 -0.10
C LYS A 216 7.21 -7.91 0.50
N ILE A 217 7.90 -8.36 1.52
CA ILE A 217 9.06 -7.68 2.10
C ILE A 217 10.09 -8.74 2.52
N ASP A 218 11.36 -8.45 2.34
CA ASP A 218 12.40 -9.29 2.90
C ASP A 218 12.49 -9.13 4.43
N PRO A 219 12.89 -10.19 5.16
CA PRO A 219 12.89 -10.19 6.62
C PRO A 219 13.78 -9.11 7.26
N GLN A 220 14.88 -8.74 6.61
CA GLN A 220 15.78 -7.72 7.14
C GLN A 220 15.16 -6.34 7.02
N SER A 221 14.58 -6.00 5.88
CA SER A 221 13.85 -4.75 5.66
C SER A 221 12.64 -4.64 6.58
N GLN A 222 11.90 -5.74 6.77
CA GLN A 222 10.78 -5.80 7.73
C GLN A 222 11.24 -5.46 9.14
N THR A 223 12.28 -6.12 9.62
CA THR A 223 12.86 -5.90 10.95
C THR A 223 13.29 -4.44 11.13
N ASN A 224 14.01 -3.88 10.15
CA ASN A 224 14.49 -2.51 10.19
C ASN A 224 13.32 -1.51 10.23
N ARG A 225 12.27 -1.73 9.44
CA ARG A 225 11.09 -0.86 9.42
C ARG A 225 10.33 -0.90 10.76
N ILE A 226 10.17 -2.08 11.35
CA ILE A 226 9.52 -2.24 12.64
C ILE A 226 10.36 -1.56 13.73
N LEU A 227 11.67 -1.79 13.74
CA LEU A 227 12.57 -1.15 14.71
C LEU A 227 12.48 0.38 14.65
N LEU A 228 12.54 0.95 13.44
CA LEU A 228 12.47 2.41 13.24
C LEU A 228 11.12 3.00 13.66
N ARG A 229 10.02 2.28 13.40
CA ARG A 229 8.66 2.74 13.69
C ARG A 229 8.25 2.56 15.14
N ASN A 230 8.59 1.43 15.73
CA ASN A 230 8.02 0.96 17.00
C ASN A 230 9.02 0.83 18.13
N GLY A 231 10.33 0.91 17.84
CA GLY A 231 11.39 0.72 18.83
C GLY A 231 11.71 -0.75 19.15
N PRO A 232 12.76 -1.01 19.95
CA PRO A 232 13.30 -2.35 20.17
C PRO A 232 12.35 -3.27 20.98
N GLU A 233 11.63 -2.72 21.95
CA GLU A 233 10.71 -3.53 22.78
C GLU A 233 9.55 -4.09 21.95
N MET A 234 8.95 -3.24 21.13
CA MET A 234 7.88 -3.68 20.23
C MET A 234 8.41 -4.60 19.14
N LEU A 235 9.62 -4.35 18.60
CA LEU A 235 10.24 -5.26 17.65
C LEU A 235 10.31 -6.68 18.20
N LYS A 236 10.70 -6.84 19.46
CA LYS A 236 10.73 -8.18 20.10
C LYS A 236 9.37 -8.86 20.04
N ARG A 237 8.28 -8.13 20.37
CA ARG A 237 6.92 -8.69 20.28
C ARG A 237 6.53 -9.05 18.84
N PHE A 238 6.90 -8.23 17.85
CA PHE A 238 6.66 -8.59 16.45
C PHE A 238 7.35 -9.89 16.06
N LEU A 239 8.61 -10.07 16.46
CA LEU A 239 9.41 -11.25 16.13
C LEU A 239 8.92 -12.52 16.86
N ASP A 240 8.53 -12.37 18.12
CA ASP A 240 8.18 -13.50 18.97
C ASP A 240 6.69 -13.91 18.84
N GLU A 241 5.78 -12.97 18.53
CA GLU A 241 4.34 -13.22 18.55
C GLU A 241 3.70 -13.02 17.14
N TRP A 242 3.73 -11.81 16.60
CA TRP A 242 2.87 -11.44 15.47
C TRP A 242 3.35 -11.97 14.12
N ILE A 243 4.63 -11.82 13.81
CA ILE A 243 5.20 -12.35 12.57
C ILE A 243 5.05 -13.88 12.47
N PRO A 244 5.27 -14.68 13.52
CA PRO A 244 4.97 -16.11 13.51
C PRO A 244 3.50 -16.43 13.24
N LEU A 245 2.56 -15.66 13.81
CA LEU A 245 1.13 -15.84 13.56
C LEU A 245 0.76 -15.53 12.12
N GLU A 246 1.28 -14.41 11.55
CA GLU A 246 1.10 -14.05 10.16
C GLU A 246 1.66 -15.12 9.21
N LYS A 247 2.88 -15.58 9.43
CA LYS A 247 3.52 -16.64 8.63
C LYS A 247 2.70 -17.91 8.63
N ARG A 248 2.27 -18.38 9.81
CA ARG A 248 1.42 -19.56 9.93
C ARG A 248 0.12 -19.41 9.14
N TYR A 249 -0.51 -18.24 9.19
CA TYR A 249 -1.72 -17.95 8.44
C TYR A 249 -1.45 -17.97 6.93
N PHE A 250 -0.40 -17.29 6.45
CA PHE A 250 -0.04 -17.25 5.02
C PHE A 250 0.28 -18.64 4.47
N GLU A 251 1.04 -19.43 5.22
CA GLU A 251 1.43 -20.77 4.82
C GLU A 251 0.25 -21.75 4.84
N TYR A 252 -0.56 -21.71 5.90
CA TYR A 252 -1.68 -22.65 6.06
C TYR A 252 -2.73 -22.49 4.96
N PHE A 253 -3.06 -21.26 4.61
CA PHE A 253 -4.06 -20.98 3.59
C PHE A 253 -3.48 -20.73 2.20
N GLY A 254 -2.19 -20.69 2.02
CA GLY A 254 -1.57 -20.38 0.72
C GLY A 254 -1.94 -18.98 0.21
N ILE A 255 -1.96 -17.98 1.09
CA ILE A 255 -2.53 -16.65 0.82
C ILE A 255 -1.84 -15.95 -0.36
N GLU A 256 -0.50 -16.01 -0.40
CA GLU A 256 0.26 -15.36 -1.48
C GLU A 256 -0.15 -15.90 -2.87
N GLN A 257 -0.36 -17.21 -2.97
CA GLN A 257 -0.73 -17.88 -4.23
C GLN A 257 -2.17 -17.61 -4.66
N GLN A 258 -3.03 -17.20 -3.73
CA GLN A 258 -4.42 -16.87 -4.00
C GLN A 258 -4.60 -15.40 -4.43
N CYS A 259 -3.63 -14.53 -4.15
CA CYS A 259 -3.71 -13.14 -4.54
C CYS A 259 -3.50 -12.93 -6.05
N SER A 260 -4.29 -12.03 -6.62
CA SER A 260 -4.25 -11.69 -8.05
C SER A 260 -2.93 -11.04 -8.46
N LEU A 261 -2.32 -10.28 -7.57
CA LEU A 261 -1.05 -9.60 -7.77
C LEU A 261 -0.12 -9.82 -6.57
N CYS A 262 1.17 -10.02 -6.84
CA CYS A 262 2.23 -10.00 -5.83
C CYS A 262 3.22 -8.88 -6.17
N ILE A 263 3.46 -7.99 -5.22
CA ILE A 263 4.30 -6.81 -5.44
C ILE A 263 5.34 -6.70 -4.32
N ASP A 264 6.59 -6.50 -4.69
CA ASP A 264 7.66 -6.29 -3.73
C ASP A 264 7.57 -4.90 -3.10
N ALA A 265 7.49 -4.87 -1.77
CA ALA A 265 7.50 -3.66 -0.97
C ALA A 265 8.95 -3.29 -0.63
N LEU A 266 9.56 -2.44 -1.41
CA LEU A 266 10.93 -1.95 -1.14
C LEU A 266 10.98 -0.96 0.03
#